data_d1609063bc5cb19f3f07711e68fcb070
#
_entry.id   d1609063bc5cb19f3f07711e68fcb070
#
_cell.length_a   1.000
_cell.length_b   1.000
_cell.length_c   1.000
_cell.angle_alpha   90.00
_cell.angle_beta   90.00
_cell.angle_gamma   90.00
#
_symmetry.space_group_name_H-M   'P 1'
#
loop_
_entity.id
_entity.type
_entity.pdbx_description
1 polymer ?
#
loop_
_entity_poly.entity_id
_entity_poly.type
_entity_poly.pdbx_seq_one_letter_code
_entity_poly.pdbx_strand_id
1 'polypeptide(L)'
;MLAFFTPLALTAALVTITHTLFNAGLGRLDEPEIYISAFAVAKSLMHLFESPISMLRQTYSTLVVDQDSMAKVRRFCTWLIIATAAAFAVFIYSPLSYQVLTKTMNLSGKTLAAAVVILRILFFFPIFSAIRNYFQGILIKFKAPRLITLSTIGRMIYVSLFVLVIDRIAFVPGSALAGLMFLTALLVELSIDVIGTRILIGRPKTKILELNQLSKPEPVPDLTYRTILSFIGPLIIMGLIRSLGTPIVNAGLGQTVTPEIALSAYAVGWGLGSICISPLGSFHQIPISFMGTPNGTRRQIQRFGLAVAAFFALIIALMGYTGLGRFLLEHWIQAPAEIIEPALGVIRWKVILPFFVIVREFYWGMLMYERKTKYVSWGKVVNVLTLTGAVFAASRLNLANPALVGVFGMLACELTEIIFLFFISKYERSAYTQRSSVV
;
A
#
# COMPACT_ATOMS: atom_id res chain seq x y z
N MET A 1 -0.04 -16.60 -19.70
CA MET A 1 0.38 -16.01 -18.42
C MET A 1 0.93 -14.60 -18.61
N LEU A 2 1.95 -14.35 -19.45
CA LEU A 2 2.57 -13.03 -19.60
C LEU A 2 1.55 -11.94 -20.00
N ALA A 3 0.76 -12.16 -21.07
CA ALA A 3 -0.25 -11.20 -21.53
C ALA A 3 -1.32 -10.88 -20.47
N PHE A 4 -1.60 -11.77 -19.54
CA PHE A 4 -2.50 -11.56 -18.41
C PHE A 4 -1.80 -10.78 -17.28
N PHE A 5 -0.54 -11.10 -16.99
CA PHE A 5 0.22 -10.48 -15.89
C PHE A 5 0.65 -9.04 -16.20
N THR A 6 1.05 -8.75 -17.46
CA THR A 6 1.61 -7.44 -17.84
C THR A 6 0.71 -6.24 -17.49
N PRO A 7 -0.60 -6.22 -17.80
CA PRO A 7 -1.46 -5.10 -17.43
C PRO A 7 -1.56 -4.88 -15.91
N LEU A 8 -1.62 -5.97 -15.14
CA LEU A 8 -1.69 -5.92 -13.67
C LEU A 8 -0.39 -5.35 -13.07
N ALA A 9 0.74 -5.84 -13.59
CA ALA A 9 2.07 -5.39 -13.21
C ALA A 9 2.29 -3.90 -13.51
N LEU A 10 1.88 -3.46 -14.71
CA LEU A 10 2.00 -2.06 -15.12
C LEU A 10 1.17 -1.12 -14.23
N THR A 11 -0.07 -1.50 -13.92
CA THR A 11 -0.92 -0.69 -13.03
C THR A 11 -0.31 -0.55 -11.63
N ALA A 12 0.22 -1.64 -11.07
CA ALA A 12 0.87 -1.60 -9.77
C ALA A 12 2.15 -0.73 -9.78
N ALA A 13 2.95 -0.80 -10.86
CA ALA A 13 4.14 0.03 -11.04
C ALA A 13 3.78 1.53 -11.10
N LEU A 14 2.76 1.93 -11.87
CA LEU A 14 2.33 3.33 -12.01
C LEU A 14 1.93 3.94 -10.65
N VAL A 15 1.20 3.20 -9.82
CA VAL A 15 0.85 3.64 -8.46
C VAL A 15 2.10 3.88 -7.63
N THR A 16 3.07 2.96 -7.69
CA THR A 16 4.30 3.05 -6.90
C THR A 16 5.22 4.17 -7.38
N ILE A 17 5.32 4.41 -8.70
CA ILE A 17 6.04 5.55 -9.27
C ILE A 17 5.50 6.86 -8.68
N THR A 18 4.19 7.02 -8.59
CA THR A 18 3.58 8.22 -7.97
C THR A 18 4.07 8.42 -6.54
N HIS A 19 4.17 7.35 -5.74
CA HIS A 19 4.69 7.45 -4.38
C HIS A 19 6.19 7.82 -4.33
N THR A 20 6.98 7.38 -5.29
CA THR A 20 8.40 7.74 -5.38
C THR A 20 8.59 9.20 -5.81
N LEU A 21 7.69 9.74 -6.65
CA LEU A 21 7.70 11.15 -7.04
C LEU A 21 7.49 12.10 -5.83
N PHE A 22 6.75 11.68 -4.81
CA PHE A 22 6.66 12.49 -3.58
C PHE A 22 8.04 12.66 -2.91
N ASN A 23 8.83 11.59 -2.82
CA ASN A 23 10.19 11.69 -2.28
C ASN A 23 11.08 12.57 -3.15
N ALA A 24 10.92 12.51 -4.49
CA ALA A 24 11.64 13.39 -5.41
C ALA A 24 11.25 14.87 -5.25
N GLY A 25 9.99 15.16 -4.93
CA GLY A 25 9.56 16.53 -4.58
C GLY A 25 10.19 17.01 -3.28
N LEU A 26 10.21 16.17 -2.26
CA LEU A 26 10.79 16.51 -0.97
C LEU A 26 12.31 16.65 -1.02
N GLY A 27 12.99 15.93 -1.94
CA GLY A 27 14.42 16.00 -2.17
C GLY A 27 14.88 17.36 -2.70
N ARG A 28 13.96 18.20 -3.22
CA ARG A 28 14.24 19.55 -3.74
C ARG A 28 14.05 20.66 -2.71
N LEU A 29 13.61 20.33 -1.51
CA LEU A 29 13.43 21.31 -0.44
C LEU A 29 14.74 21.56 0.31
N ASP A 30 14.83 22.71 0.98
CA ASP A 30 15.89 22.94 1.95
C ASP A 30 15.76 21.91 3.09
N GLU A 31 16.87 21.35 3.57
CA GLU A 31 16.89 20.30 4.60
C GLU A 31 16.04 19.06 4.24
N PRO A 32 16.23 18.44 3.05
CA PRO A 32 15.36 17.39 2.53
C PRO A 32 15.30 16.13 3.40
N GLU A 33 16.36 15.79 4.14
CA GLU A 33 16.40 14.67 5.08
C GLU A 33 15.36 14.83 6.18
N ILE A 34 15.13 16.06 6.66
CA ILE A 34 14.12 16.39 7.67
C ILE A 34 12.71 16.16 7.11
N TYR A 35 12.43 16.71 5.91
CA TYR A 35 11.09 16.61 5.33
C TYR A 35 10.77 15.22 4.83
N ILE A 36 11.73 14.48 4.24
CA ILE A 36 11.52 13.09 3.81
C ILE A 36 11.26 12.18 5.01
N SER A 37 12.05 12.29 6.09
CA SER A 37 11.85 11.49 7.30
C SER A 37 10.54 11.82 8.00
N ALA A 38 10.24 13.11 8.21
CA ALA A 38 8.99 13.58 8.81
C ALA A 38 7.76 13.13 8.00
N PHE A 39 7.82 13.23 6.67
CA PHE A 39 6.75 12.79 5.78
C PHE A 39 6.58 11.28 5.80
N ALA A 40 7.67 10.50 5.79
CA ALA A 40 7.61 9.04 5.85
C ALA A 40 6.89 8.56 7.11
N VAL A 41 7.22 9.14 8.27
CA VAL A 41 6.57 8.84 9.55
C VAL A 41 5.13 9.30 9.57
N ALA A 42 4.85 10.57 9.25
CA ALA A 42 3.50 11.13 9.28
C ALA A 42 2.55 10.38 8.33
N LYS A 43 3.01 10.08 7.11
CA LYS A 43 2.26 9.30 6.12
C LYS A 43 1.96 7.89 6.61
N SER A 44 2.92 7.22 7.26
CA SER A 44 2.72 5.86 7.77
C SER A 44 1.65 5.80 8.86
N LEU A 45 1.64 6.78 9.76
CA LEU A 45 0.62 6.91 10.81
C LEU A 45 -0.75 7.26 10.21
N MET A 46 -0.81 8.20 9.25
CA MET A 46 -2.04 8.53 8.54
C MET A 46 -2.64 7.31 7.83
N HIS A 47 -1.83 6.49 7.15
CA HIS A 47 -2.31 5.27 6.49
C HIS A 47 -2.89 4.24 7.45
N LEU A 48 -2.48 4.21 8.71
CA LEU A 48 -3.09 3.36 9.72
C LEU A 48 -4.58 3.75 9.93
N PHE A 49 -4.85 5.05 10.04
CA PHE A 49 -6.23 5.56 10.14
C PHE A 49 -7.00 5.50 8.81
N GLU A 50 -6.32 5.61 7.67
CA GLU A 50 -6.95 5.51 6.34
C GLU A 50 -7.31 4.06 5.98
N SER A 51 -6.67 3.07 6.58
CA SER A 51 -6.83 1.65 6.24
C SER A 51 -8.30 1.16 6.29
N PRO A 52 -9.13 1.45 7.32
CA PRO A 52 -10.55 1.11 7.30
C PRO A 52 -11.31 1.74 6.14
N ILE A 53 -10.94 2.97 5.78
CA ILE A 53 -11.57 3.74 4.70
C ILE A 53 -11.26 3.15 3.32
N SER A 54 -10.09 2.58 3.13
CA SER A 54 -9.70 1.95 1.86
C SER A 54 -10.61 0.77 1.47
N MET A 55 -11.24 0.11 2.45
CA MET A 55 -12.17 -1.00 2.24
C MET A 55 -13.54 -0.56 1.70
N LEU A 56 -13.89 0.73 1.79
CA LEU A 56 -15.18 1.26 1.32
C LEU A 56 -15.40 1.01 -0.16
N ARG A 57 -14.35 1.06 -0.98
CA ARG A 57 -14.43 0.78 -2.41
C ARG A 57 -15.02 -0.61 -2.70
N GLN A 58 -14.55 -1.63 -1.99
CA GLN A 58 -15.07 -3.00 -2.11
C GLN A 58 -16.49 -3.11 -1.56
N THR A 59 -16.79 -2.44 -0.45
CA THR A 59 -18.10 -2.42 0.16
C THR A 59 -19.16 -1.86 -0.79
N TYR A 60 -18.89 -0.71 -1.44
CA TYR A 60 -19.80 -0.13 -2.41
C TYR A 60 -19.96 -0.98 -3.67
N SER A 61 -18.87 -1.54 -4.20
CA SER A 61 -18.93 -2.37 -5.41
C SER A 61 -19.70 -3.68 -5.22
N THR A 62 -19.66 -4.25 -4.00
CA THR A 62 -20.21 -5.57 -3.69
C THR A 62 -21.62 -5.50 -3.10
N LEU A 63 -21.85 -4.66 -2.08
CA LEU A 63 -23.09 -4.67 -1.29
C LEU A 63 -24.20 -3.77 -1.81
N VAL A 64 -23.88 -2.81 -2.68
CA VAL A 64 -24.91 -1.93 -3.27
C VAL A 64 -25.56 -2.65 -4.43
N VAL A 65 -26.79 -3.09 -4.27
CA VAL A 65 -27.59 -3.77 -5.31
C VAL A 65 -28.75 -2.88 -5.77
N ASP A 66 -29.42 -2.24 -4.84
CA ASP A 66 -30.58 -1.39 -5.05
C ASP A 66 -30.46 -0.04 -4.31
N GLN A 67 -31.51 0.78 -4.34
CA GLN A 67 -31.50 2.09 -3.66
C GLN A 67 -31.49 1.96 -2.14
N ASP A 68 -32.15 0.96 -1.58
CA ASP A 68 -32.20 0.77 -0.14
C ASP A 68 -30.84 0.30 0.40
N SER A 69 -30.22 -0.72 -0.24
CA SER A 69 -28.86 -1.15 0.07
C SER A 69 -27.85 -0.01 -0.09
N MET A 70 -27.99 0.83 -1.13
CA MET A 70 -27.16 2.02 -1.31
C MET A 70 -27.32 3.01 -0.16
N ALA A 71 -28.55 3.24 0.32
CA ALA A 71 -28.82 4.14 1.43
C ALA A 71 -28.23 3.60 2.75
N LYS A 72 -28.42 2.29 3.02
CA LYS A 72 -27.88 1.61 4.21
C LYS A 72 -26.35 1.59 4.21
N VAL A 73 -25.73 1.21 3.09
CA VAL A 73 -24.25 1.22 2.93
C VAL A 73 -23.72 2.64 3.09
N ARG A 74 -24.32 3.64 2.45
CA ARG A 74 -23.88 5.04 2.59
C ARG A 74 -23.95 5.52 4.03
N ARG A 75 -25.05 5.24 4.75
CA ARG A 75 -25.18 5.62 6.18
C ARG A 75 -24.12 4.94 7.04
N PHE A 76 -23.90 3.64 6.86
CA PHE A 76 -22.84 2.91 7.55
C PHE A 76 -21.44 3.50 7.28
N CYS A 77 -21.13 3.74 6.01
CA CYS A 77 -19.85 4.34 5.61
C CYS A 77 -19.66 5.74 6.18
N THR A 78 -20.73 6.57 6.24
CA THR A 78 -20.67 7.89 6.88
C THR A 78 -20.29 7.78 8.35
N TRP A 79 -20.89 6.86 9.10
CA TRP A 79 -20.51 6.61 10.49
C TRP A 79 -19.06 6.12 10.63
N LEU A 80 -18.62 5.23 9.74
CA LEU A 80 -17.23 4.77 9.72
C LEU A 80 -16.25 5.91 9.45
N ILE A 81 -16.59 6.83 8.51
CA ILE A 81 -15.78 8.01 8.23
C ILE A 81 -15.70 8.93 9.46
N ILE A 82 -16.84 9.21 10.08
CA ILE A 82 -16.90 10.06 11.29
C ILE A 82 -16.08 9.44 12.42
N ALA A 83 -16.25 8.13 12.67
CA ALA A 83 -15.50 7.41 13.71
C ALA A 83 -13.99 7.44 13.44
N THR A 84 -13.58 7.20 12.21
CA THR A 84 -12.16 7.22 11.80
C THR A 84 -11.59 8.65 11.89
N ALA A 85 -12.32 9.66 11.41
CA ALA A 85 -11.90 11.06 11.51
C ALA A 85 -11.81 11.53 12.96
N ALA A 86 -12.77 11.15 13.81
CA ALA A 86 -12.74 11.44 15.24
C ALA A 86 -11.53 10.76 15.93
N ALA A 87 -11.30 9.48 15.66
CA ALA A 87 -10.14 8.76 16.19
C ALA A 87 -8.82 9.40 15.75
N PHE A 88 -8.72 9.82 14.48
CA PHE A 88 -7.54 10.50 13.97
C PHE A 88 -7.37 11.91 14.54
N ALA A 89 -8.48 12.66 14.74
CA ALA A 89 -8.45 13.95 15.41
C ALA A 89 -7.96 13.80 16.86
N VAL A 90 -8.52 12.85 17.62
CA VAL A 90 -8.07 12.55 18.98
C VAL A 90 -6.58 12.17 18.97
N PHE A 91 -6.12 11.37 18.04
CA PHE A 91 -4.70 11.05 17.91
C PHE A 91 -3.84 12.29 17.69
N ILE A 92 -4.18 13.14 16.69
CA ILE A 92 -3.37 14.31 16.30
C ILE A 92 -3.36 15.39 17.37
N TYR A 93 -4.53 15.68 17.98
CA TYR A 93 -4.70 16.86 18.87
C TYR A 93 -4.56 16.52 20.36
N SER A 94 -4.39 15.23 20.72
CA SER A 94 -4.03 14.80 22.07
C SER A 94 -2.51 14.66 22.25
N PRO A 95 -2.03 14.53 23.49
CA PRO A 95 -0.62 14.22 23.75
C PRO A 95 -0.12 12.90 23.14
N LEU A 96 -1.04 12.04 22.66
CA LEU A 96 -0.72 10.71 22.14
C LEU A 96 0.16 10.78 20.88
N SER A 97 -0.15 11.68 19.94
CA SER A 97 0.67 11.84 18.73
C SER A 97 2.10 12.27 19.08
N TYR A 98 2.25 13.21 20.00
CA TYR A 98 3.54 13.67 20.47
C TYR A 98 4.33 12.53 21.14
N GLN A 99 3.67 11.74 22.01
CA GLN A 99 4.30 10.58 22.65
C GLN A 99 4.72 9.51 21.64
N VAL A 100 3.90 9.21 20.65
CA VAL A 100 4.24 8.26 19.59
C VAL A 100 5.43 8.78 18.77
N LEU A 101 5.39 10.04 18.34
CA LEU A 101 6.45 10.63 17.54
C LEU A 101 7.78 10.69 18.31
N THR A 102 7.78 11.05 19.61
CA THR A 102 8.99 11.18 20.40
C THR A 102 9.48 9.85 20.96
N LYS A 103 8.62 9.04 21.60
CA LYS A 103 9.05 7.83 22.33
C LYS A 103 9.16 6.60 21.41
N THR A 104 8.23 6.48 20.43
CA THR A 104 8.20 5.29 19.56
C THR A 104 9.01 5.51 18.29
N MET A 105 8.86 6.69 17.65
CA MET A 105 9.54 7.03 16.40
C MET A 105 10.87 7.76 16.65
N ASN A 106 11.16 8.14 17.90
CA ASN A 106 12.37 8.85 18.35
C ASN A 106 12.69 10.13 17.56
N LEU A 107 11.62 10.85 17.13
CA LEU A 107 11.79 12.12 16.44
C LEU A 107 12.04 13.27 17.43
N SER A 108 12.89 14.20 17.05
CA SER A 108 13.23 15.39 17.83
C SER A 108 13.39 16.63 16.96
N GLY A 109 13.54 17.80 17.59
CA GLY A 109 13.87 19.04 16.91
C GLY A 109 12.95 19.41 15.74
N LYS A 110 13.55 19.80 14.62
CA LYS A 110 12.86 20.23 13.39
C LYS A 110 12.04 19.11 12.75
N THR A 111 12.52 17.87 12.78
CA THR A 111 11.84 16.70 12.20
C THR A 111 10.53 16.40 12.93
N LEU A 112 10.51 16.49 14.25
CA LEU A 112 9.31 16.36 15.06
C LEU A 112 8.30 17.47 14.73
N ALA A 113 8.75 18.72 14.68
CA ALA A 113 7.89 19.85 14.32
C ALA A 113 7.28 19.71 12.93
N ALA A 114 8.09 19.30 11.94
CA ALA A 114 7.65 19.03 10.58
C ALA A 114 6.62 17.89 10.53
N ALA A 115 6.87 16.78 11.24
CA ALA A 115 5.95 15.64 11.28
C ALA A 115 4.57 16.02 11.86
N VAL A 116 4.52 16.85 12.91
CA VAL A 116 3.27 17.36 13.49
C VAL A 116 2.49 18.21 12.49
N VAL A 117 3.17 19.12 11.77
CA VAL A 117 2.52 19.96 10.74
C VAL A 117 1.97 19.10 9.62
N ILE A 118 2.76 18.13 9.12
CA ILE A 118 2.34 17.20 8.07
C ILE A 118 1.11 16.40 8.52
N LEU A 119 1.11 15.83 9.74
CA LEU A 119 -0.02 15.06 10.28
C LEU A 119 -1.31 15.90 10.35
N ARG A 120 -1.21 17.18 10.77
CA ARG A 120 -2.37 18.08 10.81
C ARG A 120 -2.96 18.33 9.43
N ILE A 121 -2.13 18.50 8.42
CA ILE A 121 -2.59 18.64 7.02
C ILE A 121 -3.22 17.35 6.53
N LEU A 122 -2.58 16.20 6.81
CA LEU A 122 -3.06 14.88 6.41
C LEU A 122 -4.32 14.42 7.16
N PHE A 123 -4.78 15.17 8.17
CA PHE A 123 -6.07 14.92 8.82
C PHE A 123 -7.23 14.81 7.81
N PHE A 124 -7.22 15.62 6.78
CA PHE A 124 -8.26 15.61 5.76
C PHE A 124 -8.15 14.44 4.77
N PHE A 125 -7.01 13.75 4.72
CA PHE A 125 -6.75 12.69 3.75
C PHE A 125 -7.74 11.51 3.84
N PRO A 126 -8.03 10.90 5.01
CA PRO A 126 -9.02 9.83 5.12
C PRO A 126 -10.43 10.26 4.66
N ILE A 127 -10.81 11.52 4.90
CA ILE A 127 -12.12 12.06 4.51
C ILE A 127 -12.25 12.12 2.99
N PHE A 128 -11.27 12.71 2.30
CA PHE A 128 -11.27 12.78 0.83
C PHE A 128 -11.05 11.41 0.19
N SER A 129 -10.24 10.53 0.82
CA SER A 129 -10.07 9.14 0.40
C SER A 129 -11.38 8.35 0.48
N ALA A 130 -12.22 8.61 1.48
CA ALA A 130 -13.54 7.99 1.58
C ALA A 130 -14.45 8.36 0.41
N ILE A 131 -14.48 9.65 0.05
CA ILE A 131 -15.27 10.13 -1.08
C ILE A 131 -14.75 9.52 -2.39
N ARG A 132 -13.42 9.49 -2.59
CA ARG A 132 -12.79 8.81 -3.72
C ARG A 132 -13.18 7.32 -3.79
N ASN A 133 -13.08 6.59 -2.69
CA ASN A 133 -13.41 5.18 -2.63
C ASN A 133 -14.89 4.91 -2.92
N TYR A 134 -15.80 5.83 -2.55
CA TYR A 134 -17.20 5.78 -2.95
C TYR A 134 -17.34 5.81 -4.48
N PHE A 135 -16.77 6.82 -5.14
CA PHE A 135 -16.87 6.94 -6.60
C PHE A 135 -16.17 5.79 -7.33
N GLN A 136 -14.99 5.37 -6.87
CA GLN A 136 -14.30 4.21 -7.44
C GLN A 136 -15.09 2.91 -7.26
N GLY A 137 -15.77 2.71 -6.13
CA GLY A 137 -16.67 1.58 -5.90
C GLY A 137 -17.84 1.57 -6.89
N ILE A 138 -18.44 2.72 -7.16
CA ILE A 138 -19.48 2.91 -8.17
C ILE A 138 -18.95 2.62 -9.58
N LEU A 139 -17.78 3.14 -9.94
CA LEU A 139 -17.15 2.89 -11.24
C LEU A 139 -16.88 1.40 -11.48
N ILE A 140 -16.43 0.68 -10.47
CA ILE A 140 -16.23 -0.77 -10.55
C ILE A 140 -17.57 -1.47 -10.77
N LYS A 141 -18.61 -1.10 -10.01
CA LYS A 141 -19.94 -1.68 -10.13
C LYS A 141 -20.51 -1.52 -11.54
N PHE A 142 -20.35 -0.36 -12.15
CA PHE A 142 -20.82 -0.07 -13.50
C PHE A 142 -19.83 -0.47 -14.63
N LYS A 143 -18.83 -1.31 -14.31
CA LYS A 143 -17.82 -1.83 -15.25
C LYS A 143 -17.04 -0.75 -16.01
N ALA A 144 -16.80 0.39 -15.37
CA ALA A 144 -16.02 1.51 -15.89
C ALA A 144 -14.65 1.72 -15.18
N PRO A 145 -13.84 0.68 -14.90
CA PRO A 145 -12.58 0.82 -14.16
C PRO A 145 -11.52 1.62 -14.92
N ARG A 146 -11.67 1.83 -16.23
CA ARG A 146 -10.75 2.65 -17.04
C ARG A 146 -10.63 4.07 -16.51
N LEU A 147 -11.69 4.62 -15.93
CA LEU A 147 -11.67 5.95 -15.35
C LEU A 147 -10.78 6.01 -14.09
N ILE A 148 -10.75 4.94 -13.29
CA ILE A 148 -9.84 4.84 -12.13
C ILE A 148 -8.38 4.88 -12.58
N THR A 149 -8.05 4.23 -13.69
CA THR A 149 -6.70 4.31 -14.26
C THR A 149 -6.39 5.73 -14.75
N LEU A 150 -7.34 6.38 -15.41
CA LEU A 150 -7.20 7.75 -15.90
C LEU A 150 -7.00 8.75 -14.73
N SER A 151 -7.76 8.61 -13.64
CA SER A 151 -7.60 9.46 -12.46
C SER A 151 -6.24 9.25 -11.77
N THR A 152 -5.74 8.01 -11.74
CA THR A 152 -4.40 7.70 -11.24
C THR A 152 -3.30 8.32 -12.11
N ILE A 153 -3.45 8.28 -13.43
CA ILE A 153 -2.52 8.95 -14.37
C ILE A 153 -2.58 10.47 -14.17
N GLY A 154 -3.79 11.04 -14.05
CA GLY A 154 -3.97 12.47 -13.77
C GLY A 154 -3.29 12.92 -12.47
N ARG A 155 -3.39 12.12 -11.41
CA ARG A 155 -2.66 12.33 -10.16
C ARG A 155 -1.14 12.30 -10.39
N MET A 156 -0.64 11.33 -11.14
CA MET A 156 0.79 11.20 -11.42
C MET A 156 1.32 12.43 -12.20
N ILE A 157 0.58 12.88 -13.23
CA ILE A 157 0.93 14.09 -13.99
C ILE A 157 0.94 15.31 -13.06
N TYR A 158 -0.09 15.46 -12.21
CA TYR A 158 -0.16 16.57 -11.25
C TYR A 158 1.04 16.58 -10.32
N VAL A 159 1.40 15.43 -9.72
CA VAL A 159 2.56 15.32 -8.81
C VAL A 159 3.85 15.67 -9.56
N SER A 160 4.02 15.17 -10.79
CA SER A 160 5.20 15.50 -11.61
C SER A 160 5.31 17.00 -11.87
N LEU A 161 4.20 17.67 -12.22
CA LEU A 161 4.18 19.11 -12.43
C LEU A 161 4.43 19.88 -11.11
N PHE A 162 3.86 19.41 -10.00
CA PHE A 162 4.10 20.02 -8.69
C PHE A 162 5.57 19.96 -8.28
N VAL A 163 6.23 18.82 -8.51
CA VAL A 163 7.66 18.61 -8.26
C VAL A 163 8.54 19.55 -9.09
N LEU A 164 8.12 19.89 -10.33
CA LEU A 164 8.86 20.83 -11.20
C LEU A 164 8.79 22.29 -10.74
N VAL A 165 7.78 22.63 -9.93
CA VAL A 165 7.57 24.02 -9.47
C VAL A 165 7.77 24.21 -7.97
N ILE A 166 8.05 23.13 -7.22
CA ILE A 166 8.12 23.16 -5.76
C ILE A 166 9.16 24.19 -5.25
N ASP A 167 10.30 24.29 -5.93
CA ASP A 167 11.38 25.23 -5.61
C ASP A 167 10.95 26.71 -5.74
N ARG A 168 9.91 26.97 -6.55
CA ARG A 168 9.38 28.33 -6.79
C ARG A 168 8.35 28.77 -5.74
N ILE A 169 7.91 27.83 -4.87
CA ILE A 169 6.89 28.05 -3.82
C ILE A 169 7.60 28.29 -2.47
N ALA A 170 8.67 29.11 -2.47
CA ALA A 170 9.52 29.36 -1.30
C ALA A 170 8.80 30.11 -0.13
N PHE A 171 7.59 30.64 -0.36
CA PHE A 171 6.81 31.32 0.67
C PHE A 171 6.03 30.35 1.59
N VAL A 172 5.96 29.06 1.26
CA VAL A 172 5.29 28.02 2.06
C VAL A 172 6.33 27.17 2.78
N PRO A 173 6.21 26.96 4.10
CA PRO A 173 7.14 26.07 4.83
C PRO A 173 7.22 24.68 4.20
N GLY A 174 8.42 24.08 4.10
CA GLY A 174 8.63 22.78 3.49
C GLY A 174 7.80 21.65 4.10
N SER A 175 7.55 21.69 5.41
CA SER A 175 6.62 20.76 6.08
C SER A 175 5.18 20.88 5.57
N ALA A 176 4.71 22.10 5.31
CA ALA A 176 3.38 22.31 4.75
C ALA A 176 3.33 21.85 3.28
N LEU A 177 4.36 22.13 2.48
CA LEU A 177 4.47 21.65 1.09
C LEU A 177 4.40 20.13 1.02
N ALA A 178 5.08 19.42 1.92
CA ALA A 178 5.04 17.96 1.99
C ALA A 178 3.62 17.41 2.18
N GLY A 179 2.88 17.95 3.15
CA GLY A 179 1.50 17.55 3.42
C GLY A 179 0.54 17.96 2.30
N LEU A 180 0.65 19.19 1.81
CA LEU A 180 -0.20 19.73 0.75
C LEU A 180 -0.03 19.00 -0.57
N MET A 181 1.20 18.72 -0.99
CA MET A 181 1.49 17.96 -2.23
C MET A 181 0.75 16.61 -2.22
N PHE A 182 0.76 15.91 -1.09
CA PHE A 182 0.11 14.61 -0.97
C PHE A 182 -1.42 14.72 -0.93
N LEU A 183 -1.96 15.72 -0.21
CA LEU A 183 -3.40 15.95 -0.10
C LEU A 183 -4.01 16.45 -1.41
N THR A 184 -3.37 17.41 -2.07
CA THR A 184 -3.85 17.97 -3.35
C THR A 184 -3.79 16.96 -4.49
N ALA A 185 -2.78 16.09 -4.49
CA ALA A 185 -2.72 14.96 -5.42
C ALA A 185 -3.94 14.03 -5.30
N LEU A 186 -4.40 13.76 -4.06
CA LEU A 186 -5.64 13.02 -3.82
C LEU A 186 -6.87 13.79 -4.31
N LEU A 187 -6.91 15.11 -4.12
CA LEU A 187 -8.02 15.95 -4.58
C LEU A 187 -8.12 15.97 -6.11
N VAL A 188 -7.01 15.96 -6.83
CA VAL A 188 -6.99 15.86 -8.30
C VAL A 188 -7.57 14.50 -8.74
N GLU A 189 -7.10 13.39 -8.14
CA GLU A 189 -7.63 12.05 -8.42
C GLU A 189 -9.14 12.00 -8.15
N LEU A 190 -9.58 12.49 -6.99
CA LEU A 190 -10.98 12.58 -6.60
C LEU A 190 -11.81 13.40 -7.58
N SER A 191 -11.30 14.54 -8.03
CA SER A 191 -12.01 15.42 -8.98
C SER A 191 -12.26 14.72 -10.30
N ILE A 192 -11.25 14.01 -10.83
CA ILE A 192 -11.38 13.23 -12.07
C ILE A 192 -12.41 12.09 -11.87
N ASP A 193 -12.36 11.38 -10.74
CA ASP A 193 -13.32 10.31 -10.43
C ASP A 193 -14.77 10.85 -10.34
N VAL A 194 -14.97 12.01 -9.67
CA VAL A 194 -16.28 12.65 -9.53
C VAL A 194 -16.83 13.13 -10.87
N ILE A 195 -16.03 13.90 -11.62
CA ILE A 195 -16.43 14.48 -12.90
C ILE A 195 -16.69 13.35 -13.92
N GLY A 196 -15.74 12.40 -14.02
CA GLY A 196 -15.86 11.28 -14.94
C GLY A 196 -17.05 10.36 -14.61
N THR A 197 -17.35 10.11 -13.34
CA THR A 197 -18.53 9.37 -12.94
C THR A 197 -19.81 10.09 -13.36
N ARG A 198 -19.88 11.40 -13.19
CA ARG A 198 -21.06 12.20 -13.62
C ARG A 198 -21.24 12.19 -15.13
N ILE A 199 -20.16 12.23 -15.90
CA ILE A 199 -20.22 12.20 -17.38
C ILE A 199 -20.60 10.82 -17.88
N LEU A 200 -19.98 9.74 -17.37
CA LEU A 200 -20.17 8.38 -17.90
C LEU A 200 -21.41 7.68 -17.35
N ILE A 201 -21.76 7.89 -16.10
CA ILE A 201 -22.79 7.15 -15.38
C ILE A 201 -24.01 8.05 -15.10
N GLY A 202 -23.79 9.37 -14.99
CA GLY A 202 -24.78 10.32 -14.51
C GLY A 202 -24.90 10.31 -12.98
N ARG A 203 -26.14 10.42 -12.46
CA ARG A 203 -26.38 10.29 -11.02
C ARG A 203 -26.44 8.81 -10.63
N PRO A 204 -25.52 8.28 -9.80
CA PRO A 204 -25.46 6.84 -9.48
C PRO A 204 -26.79 6.30 -8.94
N LYS A 205 -27.51 7.09 -8.14
CA LYS A 205 -28.82 6.75 -7.60
C LYS A 205 -29.87 6.49 -8.71
N THR A 206 -29.92 7.34 -9.71
CA THR A 206 -30.86 7.22 -10.84
C THR A 206 -30.51 6.01 -11.69
N LYS A 207 -29.21 5.78 -11.94
CA LYS A 207 -28.74 4.65 -12.75
C LYS A 207 -29.00 3.29 -12.10
N ILE A 208 -28.86 3.20 -10.78
CA ILE A 208 -29.23 1.99 -10.03
C ILE A 208 -30.74 1.73 -10.14
N LEU A 209 -31.57 2.77 -10.09
CA LEU A 209 -33.02 2.63 -10.26
C LEU A 209 -33.37 2.09 -11.64
N GLU A 210 -32.80 2.63 -12.71
CA GLU A 210 -32.98 2.16 -14.07
C GLU A 210 -32.62 0.69 -14.24
N LEU A 211 -31.47 0.26 -13.69
CA LEU A 211 -31.03 -1.14 -13.74
C LEU A 211 -32.00 -2.07 -13.02
N ASN A 212 -32.54 -1.66 -11.87
CA ASN A 212 -33.51 -2.47 -11.11
C ASN A 212 -34.86 -2.57 -11.79
N GLN A 213 -35.28 -1.56 -12.59
CA GLN A 213 -36.48 -1.61 -13.37
C GLN A 213 -36.36 -2.53 -14.60
N LEU A 214 -35.14 -2.65 -15.16
CA LEU A 214 -34.87 -3.48 -16.34
C LEU A 214 -34.60 -4.96 -15.97
N SER A 215 -34.10 -5.22 -14.81
CA SER A 215 -33.87 -6.57 -14.30
C SER A 215 -35.00 -6.90 -13.32
N LYS A 216 -35.81 -7.94 -13.55
CA LYS A 216 -36.72 -8.47 -12.53
C LYS A 216 -35.80 -8.89 -11.34
N PRO A 217 -35.82 -8.21 -10.18
CA PRO A 217 -34.94 -8.58 -9.11
C PRO A 217 -35.40 -9.93 -8.57
N GLU A 218 -34.50 -10.91 -8.51
CA GLU A 218 -34.66 -11.96 -7.51
C GLU A 218 -34.78 -11.29 -6.13
N PRO A 219 -35.61 -11.80 -5.23
CA PRO A 219 -35.76 -11.22 -3.90
C PRO A 219 -34.40 -11.17 -3.23
N VAL A 220 -33.78 -9.99 -3.23
CA VAL A 220 -32.50 -9.76 -2.55
C VAL A 220 -32.80 -9.73 -1.05
N PRO A 221 -32.15 -10.57 -0.22
CA PRO A 221 -32.34 -10.52 1.23
C PRO A 221 -32.07 -9.11 1.73
N ASP A 222 -32.92 -8.60 2.61
CA ASP A 222 -32.78 -7.27 3.20
C ASP A 222 -31.38 -7.09 3.79
N LEU A 223 -30.61 -6.13 3.23
CA LEU A 223 -29.27 -5.82 3.70
C LEU A 223 -29.38 -5.23 5.12
N THR A 224 -28.86 -5.93 6.10
CA THR A 224 -28.80 -5.46 7.49
C THR A 224 -27.44 -4.86 7.84
N TYR A 225 -27.36 -3.98 8.84
CA TYR A 225 -26.08 -3.46 9.33
C TYR A 225 -25.15 -4.58 9.85
N ARG A 226 -25.72 -5.66 10.39
CA ARG A 226 -24.96 -6.84 10.81
C ARG A 226 -24.29 -7.52 9.62
N THR A 227 -24.99 -7.64 8.49
CA THR A 227 -24.44 -8.19 7.24
C THR A 227 -23.31 -7.29 6.69
N ILE A 228 -23.50 -5.96 6.72
CA ILE A 228 -22.46 -5.02 6.31
C ILE A 228 -21.21 -5.18 7.20
N LEU A 229 -21.39 -5.22 8.53
CA LEU A 229 -20.29 -5.34 9.47
C LEU A 229 -19.57 -6.70 9.36
N SER A 230 -20.31 -7.80 9.15
CA SER A 230 -19.71 -9.12 8.93
C SER A 230 -18.91 -9.22 7.64
N PHE A 231 -19.25 -8.42 6.62
CA PHE A 231 -18.50 -8.32 5.38
C PHE A 231 -17.25 -7.43 5.53
N ILE A 232 -17.43 -6.20 6.05
CA ILE A 232 -16.34 -5.22 6.09
C ILE A 232 -15.39 -5.42 7.27
N GLY A 233 -15.87 -5.95 8.40
CA GLY A 233 -15.08 -6.11 9.64
C GLY A 233 -13.78 -6.89 9.43
N PRO A 234 -13.83 -8.12 8.88
CA PRO A 234 -12.62 -8.88 8.55
C PRO A 234 -11.67 -8.13 7.61
N LEU A 235 -12.21 -7.40 6.62
CA LEU A 235 -11.41 -6.61 5.68
C LEU A 235 -10.70 -5.45 6.38
N ILE A 236 -11.38 -4.77 7.30
CA ILE A 236 -10.78 -3.70 8.13
C ILE A 236 -9.64 -4.26 8.98
N ILE A 237 -9.86 -5.37 9.67
CA ILE A 237 -8.83 -6.01 10.52
C ILE A 237 -7.60 -6.37 9.68
N MET A 238 -7.81 -7.01 8.51
CA MET A 238 -6.72 -7.35 7.60
C MET A 238 -5.99 -6.12 7.06
N GLY A 239 -6.74 -5.07 6.73
CA GLY A 239 -6.19 -3.79 6.31
C GLY A 239 -5.34 -3.14 7.39
N LEU A 240 -5.82 -3.12 8.64
CA LEU A 240 -5.09 -2.59 9.80
C LEU A 240 -3.80 -3.38 10.04
N ILE A 241 -3.86 -4.71 10.07
CA ILE A 241 -2.66 -5.56 10.23
C ILE A 241 -1.62 -5.24 9.15
N ARG A 242 -2.07 -5.13 7.89
CA ARG A 242 -1.20 -4.77 6.77
C ARG A 242 -0.60 -3.36 6.92
N SER A 243 -1.36 -2.40 7.41
CA SER A 243 -0.93 -0.99 7.57
C SER A 243 0.09 -0.80 8.70
N LEU A 244 0.15 -1.72 9.67
CA LEU A 244 1.13 -1.66 10.76
C LEU A 244 2.58 -1.83 10.28
N GLY A 245 2.81 -2.49 9.15
CA GLY A 245 4.15 -2.79 8.67
C GLY A 245 5.04 -1.56 8.53
N THR A 246 4.56 -0.50 7.88
CA THR A 246 5.36 0.73 7.68
C THR A 246 5.62 1.50 8.99
N PRO A 247 4.65 1.75 9.88
CA PRO A 247 4.91 2.32 11.21
C PRO A 247 5.92 1.53 12.04
N ILE A 248 5.86 0.19 12.03
CA ILE A 248 6.81 -0.68 12.75
C ILE A 248 8.23 -0.47 12.22
N VAL A 249 8.41 -0.47 10.89
CA VAL A 249 9.71 -0.21 10.27
C VAL A 249 10.22 1.19 10.64
N ASN A 250 9.38 2.21 10.53
CA ASN A 250 9.75 3.58 10.89
C ASN A 250 10.11 3.71 12.38
N ALA A 251 9.39 3.01 13.27
CA ALA A 251 9.72 2.98 14.69
C ALA A 251 11.12 2.38 14.95
N GLY A 252 11.45 1.28 14.26
CA GLY A 252 12.77 0.67 14.39
C GLY A 252 13.89 1.52 13.80
N LEU A 253 13.65 2.17 12.67
CA LEU A 253 14.61 3.13 12.07
C LEU A 253 14.82 4.34 12.98
N GLY A 254 13.76 4.82 13.64
CA GLY A 254 13.82 5.90 14.62
C GLY A 254 14.66 5.56 15.86
N GLN A 255 14.87 4.27 16.17
CA GLN A 255 15.72 3.84 17.29
C GLN A 255 17.22 3.70 16.91
N THR A 256 17.60 4.00 15.68
CA THR A 256 19.00 3.97 15.22
C THR A 256 19.77 5.22 15.66
N VAL A 257 21.10 5.19 15.52
CA VAL A 257 21.99 6.30 15.95
C VAL A 257 21.71 7.60 15.17
N THR A 258 21.33 7.48 13.87
CA THR A 258 21.01 8.61 12.99
C THR A 258 19.60 8.44 12.41
N PRO A 259 18.54 8.72 13.19
CA PRO A 259 17.17 8.40 12.80
C PRO A 259 16.73 9.09 11.50
N GLU A 260 17.08 10.35 11.31
CA GLU A 260 16.68 11.15 10.15
C GLU A 260 17.27 10.60 8.86
N ILE A 261 18.57 10.28 8.86
CA ILE A 261 19.26 9.66 7.73
C ILE A 261 18.70 8.25 7.47
N ALA A 262 18.49 7.46 8.53
CA ALA A 262 17.96 6.11 8.41
C ALA A 262 16.54 6.10 7.78
N LEU A 263 15.64 6.96 8.28
CA LEU A 263 14.25 7.08 7.79
C LEU A 263 14.22 7.59 6.35
N SER A 264 14.97 8.66 6.04
CA SER A 264 14.97 9.23 4.69
C SER A 264 15.66 8.31 3.68
N ALA A 265 16.81 7.73 4.00
CA ALA A 265 17.49 6.79 3.13
C ALA A 265 16.65 5.52 2.87
N TYR A 266 16.00 4.99 3.92
CA TYR A 266 15.06 3.89 3.76
C TYR A 266 13.87 4.29 2.89
N ALA A 267 13.22 5.43 3.15
CA ALA A 267 12.06 5.88 2.40
C ALA A 267 12.36 6.04 0.90
N VAL A 268 13.51 6.65 0.57
CA VAL A 268 13.94 6.87 -0.82
C VAL A 268 14.37 5.57 -1.49
N GLY A 269 15.31 4.82 -0.88
CA GLY A 269 15.82 3.56 -1.44
C GLY A 269 14.75 2.48 -1.53
N TRP A 270 13.89 2.37 -0.49
CA TRP A 270 12.74 1.47 -0.50
C TRP A 270 11.73 1.87 -1.57
N GLY A 271 11.39 3.16 -1.68
CA GLY A 271 10.49 3.72 -2.67
C GLY A 271 10.94 3.38 -4.10
N LEU A 272 12.19 3.69 -4.44
CA LEU A 272 12.76 3.44 -5.77
C LEU A 272 12.76 1.94 -6.10
N GLY A 273 13.25 1.09 -5.22
CA GLY A 273 13.24 -0.35 -5.44
C GLY A 273 11.83 -0.97 -5.47
N SER A 274 10.83 -0.32 -4.83
CA SER A 274 9.44 -0.81 -4.81
C SER A 274 8.73 -0.67 -6.15
N ILE A 275 9.22 0.18 -7.06
CA ILE A 275 8.72 0.24 -8.44
C ILE A 275 8.83 -1.13 -9.11
N CYS A 276 9.91 -1.87 -8.82
CA CYS A 276 10.15 -3.22 -9.34
C CYS A 276 9.44 -4.31 -8.53
N ILE A 277 9.16 -4.08 -7.24
CA ILE A 277 8.52 -5.08 -6.38
C ILE A 277 6.99 -5.06 -6.49
N SER A 278 6.39 -3.88 -6.64
CA SER A 278 4.92 -3.74 -6.64
C SER A 278 4.20 -4.54 -7.74
N PRO A 279 4.75 -4.70 -8.96
CA PRO A 279 4.17 -5.59 -9.97
C PRO A 279 4.00 -7.01 -9.49
N LEU A 280 4.97 -7.51 -8.71
CA LEU A 280 5.01 -8.88 -8.23
C LEU A 280 3.89 -9.21 -7.25
N GLY A 281 3.39 -8.19 -6.52
CA GLY A 281 2.26 -8.32 -5.59
C GLY A 281 0.94 -8.74 -6.24
N SER A 282 0.83 -8.66 -7.57
CA SER A 282 -0.33 -9.15 -8.32
C SER A 282 -0.19 -10.60 -8.78
N PHE A 283 0.95 -11.25 -8.51
CA PHE A 283 1.25 -12.59 -9.04
C PHE A 283 0.31 -13.69 -8.53
N HIS A 284 -0.28 -13.54 -7.32
CA HIS A 284 -1.26 -14.50 -6.80
C HIS A 284 -2.45 -14.73 -7.74
N GLN A 285 -2.74 -13.80 -8.65
CA GLN A 285 -3.81 -13.95 -9.63
C GLN A 285 -3.47 -15.00 -10.71
N ILE A 286 -2.18 -15.31 -10.93
CA ILE A 286 -1.77 -16.32 -11.90
C ILE A 286 -2.17 -17.75 -11.44
N PRO A 287 -1.83 -18.21 -10.22
CA PRO A 287 -2.35 -19.50 -9.75
C PRO A 287 -3.87 -19.57 -9.75
N ILE A 288 -4.57 -18.50 -9.31
CA ILE A 288 -6.03 -18.46 -9.27
C ILE A 288 -6.64 -18.66 -10.66
N SER A 289 -6.05 -18.02 -11.70
CA SER A 289 -6.63 -18.00 -13.04
C SER A 289 -6.20 -19.19 -13.92
N PHE A 290 -5.01 -19.74 -13.70
CA PHE A 290 -4.41 -20.74 -14.59
C PHE A 290 -4.29 -22.13 -13.99
N MET A 291 -4.39 -22.30 -12.67
CA MET A 291 -4.31 -23.62 -12.05
C MET A 291 -5.43 -24.54 -12.57
N GLY A 292 -5.07 -25.78 -12.95
CA GLY A 292 -6.01 -26.74 -13.52
C GLY A 292 -6.26 -26.60 -15.03
N THR A 293 -5.65 -25.61 -15.70
CA THR A 293 -5.67 -25.50 -17.16
C THR A 293 -4.51 -26.27 -17.80
N PRO A 294 -4.56 -26.65 -19.09
CA PRO A 294 -3.48 -27.39 -19.78
C PRO A 294 -2.11 -26.70 -19.69
N ASN A 295 -2.10 -25.35 -19.66
CA ASN A 295 -0.89 -24.54 -19.57
C ASN A 295 -0.64 -23.99 -18.14
N GLY A 296 -1.32 -24.54 -17.12
CA GLY A 296 -1.31 -24.03 -15.75
C GLY A 296 -0.87 -25.08 -14.74
N THR A 297 0.06 -25.96 -15.08
CA THR A 297 0.64 -26.88 -14.09
C THR A 297 1.42 -26.09 -13.03
N ARG A 298 1.45 -26.62 -11.81
CA ARG A 298 2.19 -25.99 -10.70
C ARG A 298 3.63 -25.64 -11.10
N ARG A 299 4.31 -26.55 -11.79
CA ARG A 299 5.71 -26.38 -12.24
C ARG A 299 5.85 -25.25 -13.26
N GLN A 300 4.88 -25.11 -14.19
CA GLN A 300 4.89 -24.04 -15.19
C GLN A 300 4.66 -22.67 -14.54
N ILE A 301 3.72 -22.58 -13.60
CA ILE A 301 3.45 -21.33 -12.86
C ILE A 301 4.67 -20.92 -12.02
N GLN A 302 5.33 -21.88 -11.35
CA GLN A 302 6.55 -21.60 -10.58
C GLN A 302 7.70 -21.14 -11.48
N ARG A 303 7.93 -21.80 -12.62
CA ARG A 303 8.97 -21.40 -13.58
C ARG A 303 8.70 -20.00 -14.14
N PHE A 304 7.46 -19.69 -14.49
CA PHE A 304 7.07 -18.36 -14.93
C PHE A 304 7.30 -17.32 -13.83
N GLY A 305 6.90 -17.60 -12.59
CA GLY A 305 7.12 -16.71 -11.46
C GLY A 305 8.60 -16.45 -11.19
N LEU A 306 9.44 -17.50 -11.19
CA LEU A 306 10.89 -17.36 -11.02
C LEU A 306 11.54 -16.54 -12.14
N ALA A 307 11.09 -16.70 -13.39
CA ALA A 307 11.57 -15.89 -14.52
C ALA A 307 11.21 -14.41 -14.34
N VAL A 308 9.98 -14.12 -13.89
CA VAL A 308 9.52 -12.75 -13.57
C VAL A 308 10.31 -12.18 -12.39
N ALA A 309 10.54 -12.98 -11.33
CA ALA A 309 11.36 -12.56 -10.20
C ALA A 309 12.79 -12.21 -10.63
N ALA A 310 13.41 -13.07 -11.45
CA ALA A 310 14.76 -12.85 -11.96
C ALA A 310 14.86 -11.58 -12.82
N PHE A 311 13.87 -11.32 -13.66
CA PHE A 311 13.80 -10.09 -14.45
C PHE A 311 13.79 -8.83 -13.58
N PHE A 312 12.92 -8.76 -12.57
CA PHE A 312 12.86 -7.60 -11.68
C PHE A 312 14.06 -7.53 -10.72
N ALA A 313 14.60 -8.67 -10.28
CA ALA A 313 15.83 -8.71 -9.48
C ALA A 313 17.01 -8.18 -10.28
N LEU A 314 17.11 -8.48 -11.57
CA LEU A 314 18.14 -7.92 -12.46
C LEU A 314 18.03 -6.40 -12.55
N ILE A 315 16.83 -5.84 -12.71
CA ILE A 315 16.63 -4.38 -12.74
C ILE A 315 17.06 -3.75 -11.41
N ILE A 316 16.68 -4.35 -10.27
CA ILE A 316 17.10 -3.86 -8.95
C ILE A 316 18.63 -3.99 -8.78
N ALA A 317 19.24 -5.08 -9.28
CA ALA A 317 20.68 -5.27 -9.25
C ALA A 317 21.41 -4.20 -10.09
N LEU A 318 20.92 -3.90 -11.29
CA LEU A 318 21.45 -2.81 -12.10
C LEU A 318 21.36 -1.46 -11.37
N MET A 319 20.24 -1.17 -10.68
CA MET A 319 20.14 0.04 -9.86
C MET A 319 21.09 0.03 -8.66
N GLY A 320 21.24 -1.10 -7.98
CA GLY A 320 22.01 -1.18 -6.73
C GLY A 320 23.53 -1.27 -6.91
N TYR A 321 24.00 -1.91 -8.01
CA TYR A 321 25.40 -2.26 -8.20
C TYR A 321 26.07 -1.53 -9.37
N THR A 322 25.30 -0.76 -10.18
CA THR A 322 25.86 0.13 -11.23
C THR A 322 25.65 1.60 -10.90
N GLY A 323 26.18 2.49 -11.72
CA GLY A 323 25.96 3.93 -11.60
C GLY A 323 24.51 4.39 -11.80
N LEU A 324 23.63 3.51 -12.30
CA LEU A 324 22.21 3.85 -12.57
C LEU A 324 21.46 4.29 -11.32
N GLY A 325 21.60 3.56 -10.21
CA GLY A 325 20.90 3.90 -8.97
C GLY A 325 21.39 5.22 -8.38
N ARG A 326 22.70 5.47 -8.39
CA ARG A 326 23.28 6.75 -7.99
C ARG A 326 22.75 7.88 -8.87
N PHE A 327 22.77 7.72 -10.19
CA PHE A 327 22.21 8.69 -11.14
C PHE A 327 20.73 9.01 -10.84
N LEU A 328 19.90 7.99 -10.58
CA LEU A 328 18.49 8.19 -10.24
C LEU A 328 18.31 8.92 -8.91
N LEU A 329 19.13 8.62 -7.90
CA LEU A 329 19.07 9.27 -6.59
C LEU A 329 19.54 10.73 -6.67
N GLU A 330 20.62 11.01 -7.39
CA GLU A 330 21.21 12.35 -7.52
C GLU A 330 20.40 13.26 -8.44
N HIS A 331 19.99 12.78 -9.62
CA HIS A 331 19.40 13.63 -10.66
C HIS A 331 17.89 13.61 -10.70
N TRP A 332 17.26 12.47 -10.41
CA TRP A 332 15.80 12.35 -10.46
C TRP A 332 15.15 12.63 -9.11
N ILE A 333 15.68 12.05 -8.04
CA ILE A 333 15.15 12.25 -6.69
C ILE A 333 15.76 13.49 -6.04
N GLN A 334 16.97 13.88 -6.43
CA GLN A 334 17.77 14.96 -5.85
C GLN A 334 17.99 14.74 -4.34
N ALA A 335 18.33 13.49 -3.98
CA ALA A 335 18.59 13.13 -2.62
C ALA A 335 19.92 13.77 -2.13
N PRO A 336 19.97 14.24 -0.88
CA PRO A 336 21.20 14.73 -0.26
C PRO A 336 22.33 13.70 -0.30
N ALA A 337 23.57 14.17 -0.42
CA ALA A 337 24.74 13.29 -0.53
C ALA A 337 24.85 12.27 0.60
N GLU A 338 24.45 12.66 1.82
CA GLU A 338 24.48 11.81 3.02
C GLU A 338 23.50 10.63 2.95
N ILE A 339 22.42 10.76 2.17
CA ILE A 339 21.37 9.74 2.03
C ILE A 339 21.69 8.76 0.90
N ILE A 340 22.48 9.14 -0.10
CA ILE A 340 22.67 8.38 -1.36
C ILE A 340 23.25 6.99 -1.07
N GLU A 341 24.40 6.89 -0.38
CA GLU A 341 25.01 5.60 -0.10
C GLU A 341 24.17 4.70 0.83
N PRO A 342 23.56 5.21 1.92
CA PRO A 342 22.60 4.43 2.69
C PRO A 342 21.42 3.94 1.86
N ALA A 343 20.84 4.75 0.96
CA ALA A 343 19.74 4.37 0.10
C ALA A 343 20.15 3.33 -0.95
N LEU A 344 21.35 3.42 -1.52
CA LEU A 344 21.91 2.39 -2.39
C LEU A 344 22.07 1.06 -1.66
N GLY A 345 22.51 1.09 -0.38
CA GLY A 345 22.54 -0.09 0.49
C GLY A 345 21.16 -0.77 0.59
N VAL A 346 20.10 0.01 0.78
CA VAL A 346 18.72 -0.51 0.80
C VAL A 346 18.37 -1.18 -0.54
N ILE A 347 18.69 -0.57 -1.67
CA ILE A 347 18.42 -1.12 -3.02
C ILE A 347 19.21 -2.41 -3.24
N ARG A 348 20.49 -2.46 -2.86
CA ARG A 348 21.36 -3.64 -3.01
C ARG A 348 20.77 -4.88 -2.30
N TRP A 349 20.38 -4.75 -1.05
CA TRP A 349 19.80 -5.85 -0.30
C TRP A 349 18.40 -6.23 -0.79
N LYS A 350 17.68 -5.32 -1.41
CA LYS A 350 16.35 -5.55 -1.97
C LYS A 350 16.34 -6.47 -3.20
N VAL A 351 17.50 -6.77 -3.80
CA VAL A 351 17.63 -7.69 -4.96
C VAL A 351 17.07 -9.09 -4.67
N ILE A 352 17.08 -9.53 -3.42
CA ILE A 352 16.58 -10.86 -3.01
C ILE A 352 15.05 -10.86 -2.93
N LEU A 353 14.43 -9.72 -2.64
CA LEU A 353 13.01 -9.61 -2.33
C LEU A 353 12.05 -10.07 -3.46
N PRO A 354 12.33 -9.87 -4.77
CA PRO A 354 11.50 -10.41 -5.85
C PRO A 354 11.23 -11.91 -5.72
N PHE A 355 12.24 -12.69 -5.34
CA PHE A 355 12.10 -14.14 -5.19
C PHE A 355 11.20 -14.49 -4.00
N PHE A 356 11.35 -13.78 -2.87
CA PHE A 356 10.50 -14.00 -1.71
C PHE A 356 9.05 -13.62 -2.00
N VAL A 357 8.83 -12.46 -2.61
CA VAL A 357 7.48 -12.01 -2.97
C VAL A 357 6.80 -12.98 -3.93
N ILE A 358 7.48 -13.45 -4.99
CA ILE A 358 6.90 -14.41 -5.94
C ILE A 358 6.54 -15.73 -5.27
N VAL A 359 7.40 -16.25 -4.40
CA VAL A 359 7.11 -17.52 -3.69
C VAL A 359 5.93 -17.35 -2.74
N ARG A 360 5.86 -16.24 -2.01
CA ARG A 360 4.71 -15.91 -1.14
C ARG A 360 3.42 -15.80 -1.95
N GLU A 361 3.42 -14.98 -3.02
CA GLU A 361 2.26 -14.77 -3.88
C GLU A 361 1.80 -16.08 -4.55
N PHE A 362 2.73 -16.95 -4.89
CA PHE A 362 2.40 -18.28 -5.40
C PHE A 362 1.61 -19.10 -4.38
N TYR A 363 2.07 -19.17 -3.11
CA TYR A 363 1.33 -19.88 -2.06
C TYR A 363 -0.02 -19.22 -1.75
N TRP A 364 -0.08 -17.88 -1.75
CA TRP A 364 -1.35 -17.16 -1.60
C TRP A 364 -2.33 -17.53 -2.68
N GLY A 365 -1.91 -17.47 -3.95
CA GLY A 365 -2.76 -17.83 -5.06
C GLY A 365 -3.24 -19.30 -5.01
N MET A 366 -2.37 -20.23 -4.59
CA MET A 366 -2.72 -21.63 -4.37
C MET A 366 -3.79 -21.80 -3.28
N LEU A 367 -3.59 -21.19 -2.11
CA LEU A 367 -4.53 -21.27 -0.99
C LEU A 367 -5.88 -20.58 -1.32
N MET A 368 -5.85 -19.50 -2.09
CA MET A 368 -7.06 -18.82 -2.58
C MET A 368 -7.81 -19.71 -3.60
N TYR A 369 -7.10 -20.34 -4.52
CA TYR A 369 -7.68 -21.32 -5.47
C TYR A 369 -8.35 -22.47 -4.74
N GLU A 370 -7.71 -22.99 -3.69
CA GLU A 370 -8.25 -24.06 -2.83
C GLU A 370 -9.31 -23.56 -1.82
N ARG A 371 -9.71 -22.28 -1.85
CA ARG A 371 -10.65 -21.61 -0.92
C ARG A 371 -10.23 -21.65 0.56
N LYS A 372 -8.92 -21.74 0.82
CA LYS A 372 -8.32 -21.81 2.17
C LYS A 372 -7.75 -20.46 2.63
N THR A 373 -8.49 -19.38 2.40
CA THR A 373 -8.05 -17.99 2.63
C THR A 373 -7.69 -17.67 4.10
N LYS A 374 -8.22 -18.43 5.06
CA LYS A 374 -7.88 -18.28 6.49
C LYS A 374 -6.37 -18.37 6.75
N TYR A 375 -5.66 -19.23 6.02
CA TYR A 375 -4.21 -19.40 6.21
C TYR A 375 -3.41 -18.22 5.65
N VAL A 376 -3.92 -17.55 4.62
CA VAL A 376 -3.34 -16.30 4.12
C VAL A 376 -3.38 -15.22 5.20
N SER A 377 -4.51 -15.13 5.94
CA SER A 377 -4.66 -14.20 7.05
C SER A 377 -3.70 -14.51 8.20
N TRP A 378 -3.58 -15.76 8.61
CA TRP A 378 -2.62 -16.18 9.63
C TRP A 378 -1.17 -15.93 9.19
N GLY A 379 -0.85 -16.17 7.91
CA GLY A 379 0.46 -15.82 7.35
C GLY A 379 0.79 -14.34 7.55
N LYS A 380 -0.18 -13.44 7.38
CA LYS A 380 0.02 -12.00 7.64
C LYS A 380 0.22 -11.68 9.12
N VAL A 381 -0.44 -12.37 10.02
CA VAL A 381 -0.18 -12.19 11.46
C VAL A 381 1.26 -12.60 11.80
N VAL A 382 1.70 -13.77 11.32
CA VAL A 382 3.10 -14.24 11.49
C VAL A 382 4.08 -13.22 10.90
N ASN A 383 3.80 -12.71 9.70
CA ASN A 383 4.62 -11.69 9.02
C ASN A 383 4.80 -10.44 9.91
N VAL A 384 3.71 -9.86 10.43
CA VAL A 384 3.79 -8.63 11.25
C VAL A 384 4.47 -8.87 12.59
N LEU A 385 4.23 -10.00 13.24
CA LEU A 385 4.92 -10.35 14.49
C LEU A 385 6.43 -10.51 14.28
N THR A 386 6.83 -11.22 13.21
CA THR A 386 8.25 -11.36 12.85
C THR A 386 8.87 -10.03 12.48
N LEU A 387 8.16 -9.21 11.68
CA LEU A 387 8.62 -7.87 11.32
C LEU A 387 8.94 -7.05 12.58
N THR A 388 8.03 -7.04 13.54
CA THR A 388 8.21 -6.32 14.79
C THR A 388 9.47 -6.80 15.53
N GLY A 389 9.58 -8.10 15.78
CA GLY A 389 10.75 -8.68 16.46
C GLY A 389 12.06 -8.41 15.72
N ALA A 390 12.09 -8.63 14.40
CA ALA A 390 13.30 -8.48 13.59
C ALA A 390 13.76 -7.02 13.48
N VAL A 391 12.83 -6.06 13.30
CA VAL A 391 13.15 -4.63 13.20
C VAL A 391 13.72 -4.13 14.51
N PHE A 392 13.09 -4.42 15.66
CA PHE A 392 13.61 -3.98 16.96
C PHE A 392 14.87 -4.71 17.38
N ALA A 393 15.08 -5.96 16.98
CA ALA A 393 16.36 -6.64 17.18
C ALA A 393 17.46 -6.00 16.32
N ALA A 394 17.20 -5.74 15.04
CA ALA A 394 18.15 -5.14 14.12
C ALA A 394 18.53 -3.70 14.52
N SER A 395 17.59 -2.92 15.10
CA SER A 395 17.87 -1.54 15.54
C SER A 395 18.90 -1.47 16.66
N ARG A 396 19.10 -2.57 17.42
CA ARG A 396 20.10 -2.66 18.50
C ARG A 396 21.49 -3.10 18.02
N LEU A 397 21.62 -3.52 16.75
CA LEU A 397 22.90 -4.05 16.23
C LEU A 397 23.90 -2.97 15.78
N ASN A 398 23.57 -1.68 15.90
CA ASN A 398 24.42 -0.55 15.46
C ASN A 398 25.01 -0.77 14.06
N LEU A 399 24.16 -1.09 13.10
CA LEU A 399 24.57 -1.36 11.73
C LEU A 399 25.31 -0.15 11.13
N ALA A 400 26.37 -0.38 10.38
CA ALA A 400 27.11 0.66 9.65
C ALA A 400 26.19 1.46 8.69
N ASN A 401 25.18 0.83 8.15
CA ASN A 401 24.10 1.50 7.42
C ASN A 401 22.79 1.31 8.20
N PRO A 402 22.31 2.32 8.94
CA PRO A 402 21.14 2.20 9.78
C PRO A 402 19.84 2.00 9.00
N ALA A 403 19.79 2.39 7.72
CA ALA A 403 18.62 2.16 6.86
C ALA A 403 18.35 0.67 6.58
N LEU A 404 19.36 -0.20 6.76
CA LEU A 404 19.20 -1.66 6.56
C LEU A 404 18.35 -2.33 7.64
N VAL A 405 18.14 -1.71 8.79
CA VAL A 405 17.19 -2.21 9.82
C VAL A 405 15.84 -2.52 9.23
N GLY A 406 15.29 -1.61 8.42
CA GLY A 406 14.01 -1.83 7.75
C GLY A 406 14.06 -2.96 6.71
N VAL A 407 15.15 -3.07 5.97
CA VAL A 407 15.31 -4.12 4.95
C VAL A 407 15.40 -5.50 5.57
N PHE A 408 16.24 -5.66 6.62
CA PHE A 408 16.37 -6.95 7.30
C PHE A 408 15.09 -7.38 7.99
N GLY A 409 14.34 -6.43 8.58
CA GLY A 409 13.01 -6.70 9.10
C GLY A 409 12.06 -7.23 8.03
N MET A 410 12.06 -6.58 6.86
CA MET A 410 11.22 -7.01 5.73
C MET A 410 11.63 -8.35 5.14
N LEU A 411 12.92 -8.64 5.01
CA LEU A 411 13.40 -9.94 4.54
C LEU A 411 13.05 -11.07 5.52
N ALA A 412 13.22 -10.84 6.82
CA ALA A 412 12.88 -11.80 7.85
C ALA A 412 11.38 -12.14 7.86
N CYS A 413 10.51 -11.12 7.79
CA CYS A 413 9.07 -11.35 7.83
C CYS A 413 8.55 -12.03 6.54
N GLU A 414 9.09 -11.70 5.37
CA GLU A 414 8.74 -12.39 4.13
C GLU A 414 9.17 -13.87 4.17
N LEU A 415 10.39 -14.14 4.65
CA LEU A 415 10.89 -15.51 4.77
C LEU A 415 10.06 -16.36 5.74
N THR A 416 9.72 -15.83 6.92
CA THR A 416 8.91 -16.57 7.90
C THR A 416 7.48 -16.79 7.42
N GLU A 417 6.89 -15.83 6.72
CA GLU A 417 5.58 -16.04 6.08
C GLU A 417 5.64 -17.15 5.04
N ILE A 418 6.67 -17.18 4.18
CA ILE A 418 6.87 -18.25 3.19
C ILE A 418 7.00 -19.61 3.87
N ILE A 419 7.82 -19.71 4.91
CA ILE A 419 8.01 -20.94 5.68
C ILE A 419 6.67 -21.41 6.26
N PHE A 420 5.92 -20.53 6.89
CA PHE A 420 4.59 -20.83 7.42
C PHE A 420 3.65 -21.37 6.34
N LEU A 421 3.53 -20.66 5.22
CA LEU A 421 2.64 -21.05 4.11
C LEU A 421 3.08 -22.39 3.45
N PHE A 422 4.39 -22.63 3.38
CA PHE A 422 4.93 -23.90 2.88
C PHE A 422 4.49 -25.08 3.76
N PHE A 423 4.67 -24.97 5.08
CA PHE A 423 4.29 -26.06 6.01
C PHE A 423 2.78 -26.29 6.00
N ILE A 424 1.96 -25.23 6.00
CA ILE A 424 0.50 -25.35 5.89
C ILE A 424 0.10 -26.03 4.58
N SER A 425 0.69 -25.63 3.45
CA SER A 425 0.40 -26.24 2.15
C SER A 425 0.78 -27.73 2.10
N LYS A 426 1.86 -28.14 2.78
CA LYS A 426 2.28 -29.52 2.88
C LYS A 426 1.35 -30.35 3.78
N TYR A 427 1.01 -29.83 4.96
CA TYR A 427 0.12 -30.47 5.93
C TYR A 427 -1.26 -30.76 5.33
N GLU A 428 -1.86 -29.79 4.68
CA GLU A 428 -3.19 -29.91 4.07
C GLU A 428 -3.21 -30.96 2.95
N ARG A 429 -2.11 -31.10 2.18
CA ARG A 429 -2.01 -32.14 1.17
C ARG A 429 -1.93 -33.54 1.77
N SER A 430 -1.13 -33.70 2.82
CA SER A 430 -1.02 -34.98 3.53
C SER A 430 -2.37 -35.42 4.09
N ALA A 431 -3.12 -34.49 4.70
CA ALA A 431 -4.45 -34.73 5.23
C ALA A 431 -5.48 -35.12 4.14
N TYR A 432 -5.37 -34.52 2.94
CA TYR A 432 -6.23 -34.89 1.81
C TYR A 432 -5.92 -36.28 1.26
N THR A 433 -4.64 -36.63 1.11
CA THR A 433 -4.20 -37.98 0.63
C THR A 433 -4.62 -39.08 1.60
N GLN A 434 -4.53 -38.83 2.91
CA GLN A 434 -5.01 -39.79 3.92
C GLN A 434 -6.52 -39.99 3.89
N ARG A 435 -7.31 -38.93 3.66
CA ARG A 435 -8.77 -39.04 3.53
C ARG A 435 -9.22 -39.74 2.26
N SER A 436 -8.48 -39.59 1.15
CA SER A 436 -8.78 -40.26 -0.12
C SER A 436 -8.31 -41.72 -0.15
N SER A 437 -7.46 -42.16 0.78
CA SER A 437 -7.02 -43.56 0.92
C SER A 437 -7.91 -44.37 1.90
N VAL A 438 -8.86 -43.74 2.57
CA VAL A 438 -9.81 -44.37 3.53
C VAL A 438 -11.22 -44.51 2.93
N VAL A 439 -11.46 -43.97 1.73
CA VAL A 439 -12.67 -44.14 0.91
C VAL A 439 -12.34 -45.08 -0.27
#